data_9feeece401a720c65b74ee5cb3d47b4e
#
_entry.id   9feeece401a720c65b74ee5cb3d47b4e
#
_cell.length_a   1.000
_cell.length_b   1.000
_cell.length_c   1.000
_cell.angle_alpha   90.00
_cell.angle_beta   90.00
_cell.angle_gamma   90.00
#
_symmetry.space_group_name_H-M   'P 1'
#
loop_
_entity.id
_entity.type
_entity.pdbx_description
1 polymer ?
#
loop_
_entity_poly.entity_id
_entity_poly.type
_entity_poly.pdbx_seq_one_letter_code
_entity_poly.pdbx_strand_id
1 'polypeptide(L)'
;MIENKYYLEDYESISEEVKHLTNSLSRLKVLATLYEHPKSMKDLTADTGLSYSSVSSTMHKLELKGYIYRESSKYYLSNCMRLKIETILELNEIINTLNKFFNILDKHLVGVIPNESVAELYLIGQANLIESRDIEAYRIYNYIEQILNQANEVKCILPFYYENFNRQLDGLIENKIDVEAIVSDNILNIFENESKIENLSSFSQNKNFLLIITDEVMVLGLFKEDGYFDQNRLLISKNEDAINWAVNLFENFKNRNK
;
A
#
# COMPACT_ATOMS: atom_id res chain seq x y z
N MET A 1 7.39 18.26 13.90
CA MET A 1 8.30 17.43 14.74
C MET A 1 7.49 17.00 15.93
N ILE A 2 6.99 15.78 15.94
CA ILE A 2 6.34 15.19 17.11
C ILE A 2 7.48 14.96 18.11
N GLU A 3 7.38 15.53 19.30
CA GLU A 3 8.43 15.43 20.32
C GLU A 3 8.70 13.96 20.65
N ASN A 4 9.87 13.47 20.28
CA ASN A 4 10.34 12.08 20.46
C ASN A 4 10.28 11.55 21.91
N LYS A 5 10.02 12.42 22.89
CA LYS A 5 10.07 12.09 24.32
C LYS A 5 8.87 11.23 24.76
N TYR A 6 7.69 11.47 24.21
CA TYR A 6 6.47 10.70 24.57
C TYR A 6 6.51 9.26 24.07
N TYR A 7 7.16 8.98 22.95
CA TYR A 7 7.26 7.62 22.40
C TYR A 7 8.12 6.67 23.22
N LEU A 8 9.13 7.19 23.95
CA LEU A 8 10.05 6.34 24.71
C LEU A 8 9.47 5.89 26.06
N GLU A 9 8.68 6.73 26.73
CA GLU A 9 8.04 6.39 28.01
C GLU A 9 6.90 5.39 27.86
N ASP A 10 6.13 5.46 26.76
CA ASP A 10 5.05 4.50 26.47
C ASP A 10 5.56 3.20 25.84
N TYR A 11 6.81 3.19 25.32
CA TYR A 11 7.34 2.06 24.58
C TYR A 11 7.47 0.77 25.42
N GLU A 12 7.77 0.87 26.72
CA GLU A 12 7.90 -0.29 27.59
C GLU A 12 6.54 -1.00 27.77
N SER A 13 5.48 -0.24 28.04
CA SER A 13 4.12 -0.80 28.22
C SER A 13 3.59 -1.44 26.93
N ILE A 14 3.76 -0.75 25.80
CA ILE A 14 3.39 -1.26 24.47
C ILE A 14 4.20 -2.51 24.13
N SER A 15 5.52 -2.49 24.42
CA SER A 15 6.42 -3.61 24.13
C SER A 15 6.01 -4.89 24.88
N GLU A 16 5.60 -4.81 26.12
CA GLU A 16 5.15 -5.99 26.89
C GLU A 16 3.86 -6.58 26.30
N GLU A 17 2.92 -5.74 25.91
CA GLU A 17 1.66 -6.19 25.33
C GLU A 17 1.87 -6.80 23.93
N VAL A 18 2.62 -6.13 23.05
CA VAL A 18 2.97 -6.65 21.72
C VAL A 18 3.70 -7.98 21.85
N LYS A 19 4.73 -8.07 22.70
CA LYS A 19 5.43 -9.32 22.98
C LYS A 19 4.47 -10.41 23.47
N HIS A 20 3.57 -10.07 24.39
CA HIS A 20 2.60 -11.03 24.90
C HIS A 20 1.71 -11.59 23.77
N LEU A 21 1.29 -10.77 22.82
CA LEU A 21 0.45 -11.20 21.71
C LEU A 21 1.25 -11.96 20.63
N THR A 22 2.46 -11.56 20.33
CA THR A 22 3.23 -12.04 19.18
C THR A 22 4.24 -13.15 19.48
N ASN A 23 4.75 -13.27 20.71
CA ASN A 23 5.77 -14.26 21.06
C ASN A 23 5.30 -15.73 21.07
N SER A 24 4.04 -16.01 20.79
CA SER A 24 3.49 -17.36 20.75
C SER A 24 2.75 -17.60 19.44
N LEU A 25 3.36 -18.38 18.56
CA LEU A 25 2.73 -18.77 17.29
C LEU A 25 1.36 -19.44 17.51
N SER A 26 1.22 -20.28 18.55
CA SER A 26 -0.06 -20.92 18.89
C SER A 26 -1.11 -19.88 19.27
N ARG A 27 -0.73 -18.83 20.01
CA ARG A 27 -1.63 -17.74 20.39
C ARG A 27 -2.06 -16.93 19.18
N LEU A 28 -1.11 -16.52 18.34
CA LEU A 28 -1.42 -15.79 17.11
C LEU A 28 -2.34 -16.56 16.20
N LYS A 29 -2.07 -17.87 15.98
CA LYS A 29 -2.93 -18.73 15.16
C LYS A 29 -4.36 -18.76 15.69
N VAL A 30 -4.54 -18.96 17.00
CA VAL A 30 -5.86 -19.02 17.63
C VAL A 30 -6.59 -17.68 17.50
N LEU A 31 -5.90 -16.56 17.77
CA LEU A 31 -6.49 -15.22 17.70
C LEU A 31 -6.85 -14.83 16.26
N ALA A 32 -5.97 -15.10 15.29
CA ALA A 32 -6.24 -14.86 13.88
C ALA A 32 -7.43 -15.67 13.38
N THR A 33 -7.49 -16.97 13.77
CA THR A 33 -8.60 -17.85 13.41
C THR A 33 -9.94 -17.39 14.00
N LEU A 34 -9.95 -16.84 15.23
CA LEU A 34 -11.13 -16.27 15.87
C LEU A 34 -11.51 -14.89 15.31
N TYR A 35 -10.56 -14.18 14.71
CA TYR A 35 -10.82 -12.89 14.04
C TYR A 35 -11.76 -13.07 12.85
N GLU A 36 -11.59 -14.13 12.07
CA GLU A 36 -12.46 -14.44 10.93
C GLU A 36 -13.92 -14.61 11.37
N HIS A 37 -14.18 -15.50 12.33
CA HIS A 37 -15.51 -15.74 12.90
C HIS A 37 -15.43 -16.60 14.18
N PRO A 38 -16.50 -16.58 15.02
CA PRO A 38 -16.56 -17.38 16.24
C PRO A 38 -16.50 -18.87 15.98
N LYS A 39 -15.66 -19.62 16.70
CA LYS A 39 -15.37 -21.05 16.47
C LYS A 39 -15.50 -21.90 17.74
N SER A 40 -15.82 -23.16 17.56
CA SER A 40 -15.75 -24.16 18.63
C SER A 40 -14.31 -24.64 18.84
N MET A 41 -14.04 -25.37 19.95
CA MET A 41 -12.74 -26.00 20.19
C MET A 41 -12.34 -26.96 19.08
N LYS A 42 -13.29 -27.67 18.49
CA LYS A 42 -13.07 -28.61 17.39
C LYS A 42 -12.61 -27.86 16.14
N ASP A 43 -13.29 -26.76 15.79
CA ASP A 43 -12.96 -25.95 14.62
C ASP A 43 -11.59 -25.31 14.80
N LEU A 44 -11.30 -24.73 15.98
CA LEU A 44 -10.00 -24.15 16.29
C LEU A 44 -8.85 -25.16 16.16
N THR A 45 -9.06 -26.40 16.60
CA THR A 45 -8.06 -27.45 16.46
C THR A 45 -7.82 -27.80 14.98
N ALA A 46 -8.90 -27.91 14.20
CA ALA A 46 -8.82 -28.21 12.77
C ALA A 46 -8.13 -27.08 11.98
N ASP A 47 -8.56 -25.83 12.18
CA ASP A 47 -8.11 -24.69 11.38
C ASP A 47 -6.69 -24.24 11.74
N THR A 48 -6.30 -24.34 13.03
CA THR A 48 -4.95 -23.94 13.46
C THR A 48 -3.89 -25.02 13.21
N GLY A 49 -4.31 -26.29 13.05
CA GLY A 49 -3.42 -27.45 13.00
C GLY A 49 -2.69 -27.73 14.32
N LEU A 50 -3.14 -27.16 15.43
CA LEU A 50 -2.57 -27.37 16.76
C LEU A 50 -3.22 -28.57 17.46
N SER A 51 -2.50 -29.18 18.40
CA SER A 51 -3.09 -30.22 19.24
C SER A 51 -4.19 -29.66 20.15
N TYR A 52 -5.18 -30.48 20.49
CA TYR A 52 -6.26 -30.06 21.38
C TYR A 52 -5.75 -29.52 22.71
N SER A 53 -4.72 -30.11 23.29
CA SER A 53 -4.10 -29.66 24.55
C SER A 53 -3.47 -28.28 24.39
N SER A 54 -2.81 -28.01 23.26
CA SER A 54 -2.22 -26.68 22.95
C SER A 54 -3.29 -25.63 22.79
N VAL A 55 -4.35 -25.90 22.02
CA VAL A 55 -5.50 -25.00 21.86
C VAL A 55 -6.15 -24.73 23.20
N SER A 56 -6.48 -25.78 23.98
CA SER A 56 -7.13 -25.65 25.27
C SER A 56 -6.32 -24.82 26.27
N SER A 57 -5.01 -25.04 26.36
CA SER A 57 -4.13 -24.26 27.23
C SER A 57 -4.07 -22.79 26.79
N THR A 58 -4.02 -22.54 25.49
CA THR A 58 -4.01 -21.17 24.92
C THR A 58 -5.32 -20.48 25.19
N MET A 59 -6.46 -21.13 24.95
CA MET A 59 -7.80 -20.60 25.18
C MET A 59 -8.00 -20.22 26.65
N HIS A 60 -7.62 -21.10 27.57
CA HIS A 60 -7.72 -20.81 29.00
C HIS A 60 -6.95 -19.53 29.40
N LYS A 61 -5.71 -19.38 28.89
CA LYS A 61 -4.90 -18.16 29.16
C LYS A 61 -5.51 -16.89 28.56
N LEU A 62 -6.11 -16.98 27.39
CA LEU A 62 -6.76 -15.85 26.72
C LEU A 62 -8.07 -15.46 27.43
N GLU A 63 -8.82 -16.45 27.90
CA GLU A 63 -10.07 -16.24 28.63
C GLU A 63 -9.81 -15.60 30.01
N LEU A 64 -8.77 -16.07 30.75
CA LEU A 64 -8.34 -15.44 32.02
C LEU A 64 -7.95 -13.97 31.87
N LYS A 65 -7.45 -13.56 30.70
CA LYS A 65 -7.11 -12.15 30.41
C LYS A 65 -8.27 -11.34 29.85
N GLY A 66 -9.45 -11.95 29.66
CA GLY A 66 -10.60 -11.29 29.05
C GLY A 66 -10.43 -10.96 27.57
N TYR A 67 -9.48 -11.59 26.88
CA TYR A 67 -9.26 -11.40 25.45
C TYR A 67 -10.28 -12.14 24.59
N ILE A 68 -10.79 -13.24 25.11
CA ILE A 68 -11.86 -14.04 24.53
C ILE A 68 -12.91 -14.34 25.59
N TYR A 69 -14.10 -14.67 25.14
CA TYR A 69 -15.18 -15.17 25.98
C TYR A 69 -15.90 -16.32 25.27
N ARG A 70 -16.60 -17.12 26.07
CA ARG A 70 -17.36 -18.26 25.57
C ARG A 70 -18.84 -17.97 25.67
N GLU A 71 -19.54 -18.23 24.57
CA GLU A 71 -21.00 -18.21 24.56
C GLU A 71 -21.50 -19.48 23.88
N SER A 72 -22.34 -20.22 24.61
CA SER A 72 -22.80 -21.56 24.19
C SER A 72 -21.63 -22.52 23.95
N SER A 73 -21.38 -22.92 22.72
CA SER A 73 -20.29 -23.84 22.33
C SER A 73 -19.15 -23.16 21.55
N LYS A 74 -19.24 -21.83 21.35
CA LYS A 74 -18.28 -21.08 20.55
C LYS A 74 -17.51 -20.07 21.40
N TYR A 75 -16.32 -19.73 20.93
CA TYR A 75 -15.47 -18.69 21.48
C TYR A 75 -15.46 -17.47 20.58
N TYR A 76 -15.41 -16.31 21.20
CA TYR A 76 -15.46 -15.00 20.57
C TYR A 76 -14.29 -14.15 21.04
N LEU A 77 -13.74 -13.32 20.18
CA LEU A 77 -12.86 -12.23 20.62
C LEU A 77 -13.65 -11.15 21.34
N SER A 78 -13.08 -10.60 22.41
CA SER A 78 -13.58 -9.33 22.95
C SER A 78 -13.41 -8.21 21.93
N ASN A 79 -14.24 -7.16 22.00
CA ASN A 79 -14.18 -6.06 21.02
C ASN A 79 -12.79 -5.40 20.99
N CYS A 80 -12.19 -5.17 22.14
CA CYS A 80 -10.85 -4.61 22.22
C CYS A 80 -9.81 -5.54 21.59
N MET A 81 -9.94 -6.86 21.84
CA MET A 81 -9.01 -7.84 21.27
C MET A 81 -9.15 -7.97 19.74
N ARG A 82 -10.38 -7.84 19.23
CA ARG A 82 -10.62 -7.81 17.79
C ARG A 82 -9.84 -6.68 17.11
N LEU A 83 -9.92 -5.46 17.65
CA LEU A 83 -9.16 -4.31 17.13
C LEU A 83 -7.64 -4.53 17.19
N LYS A 84 -7.15 -5.07 18.33
CA LYS A 84 -5.70 -5.36 18.46
C LYS A 84 -5.20 -6.40 17.45
N ILE A 85 -5.97 -7.44 17.20
CA ILE A 85 -5.59 -8.46 16.22
C ILE A 85 -5.64 -7.91 14.81
N GLU A 86 -6.65 -7.12 14.46
CA GLU A 86 -6.73 -6.41 13.18
C GLU A 86 -5.45 -5.63 12.89
N THR A 87 -5.02 -4.77 13.83
CA THR A 87 -3.77 -4.00 13.71
C THR A 87 -2.52 -4.89 13.56
N ILE A 88 -2.46 -6.04 14.27
CA ILE A 88 -1.33 -6.98 14.15
C ILE A 88 -1.33 -7.67 12.78
N LEU A 89 -2.50 -8.02 12.24
CA LEU A 89 -2.61 -8.62 10.91
C LEU A 89 -2.21 -7.63 9.83
N GLU A 90 -2.67 -6.37 9.91
CA GLU A 90 -2.25 -5.29 9.01
C GLU A 90 -0.73 -5.05 9.08
N LEU A 91 -0.16 -5.00 10.28
CA LEU A 91 1.30 -4.86 10.44
C LEU A 91 2.05 -6.03 9.78
N ASN A 92 1.53 -7.25 9.89
CA ASN A 92 2.13 -8.41 9.22
C ASN A 92 2.10 -8.24 7.69
N GLU A 93 0.99 -7.77 7.13
CA GLU A 93 0.88 -7.50 5.69
C GLU A 93 1.81 -6.37 5.24
N ILE A 94 1.96 -5.30 6.04
CA ILE A 94 2.95 -4.24 5.78
C ILE A 94 4.36 -4.83 5.75
N ILE A 95 4.75 -5.61 6.74
CA ILE A 95 6.08 -6.24 6.81
C ILE A 95 6.32 -7.16 5.59
N ASN A 96 5.34 -7.96 5.21
CA ASN A 96 5.41 -8.82 4.04
C ASN A 96 5.60 -8.00 2.75
N THR A 97 4.87 -6.90 2.61
CA THR A 97 4.96 -5.98 1.46
C THR A 97 6.34 -5.31 1.40
N LEU A 98 6.84 -4.81 2.53
CA LEU A 98 8.17 -4.22 2.63
C LEU A 98 9.27 -5.22 2.28
N ASN A 99 9.17 -6.47 2.77
CA ASN A 99 10.11 -7.53 2.45
C ASN A 99 10.05 -7.92 0.96
N LYS A 100 8.86 -8.02 0.38
CA LYS A 100 8.67 -8.33 -1.03
C LYS A 100 9.34 -7.29 -1.94
N PHE A 101 9.19 -6.02 -1.60
CA PHE A 101 9.68 -4.90 -2.40
C PHE A 101 10.96 -4.27 -1.83
N PHE A 102 11.66 -4.95 -0.91
CA PHE A 102 12.86 -4.42 -0.25
C PHE A 102 13.88 -3.87 -1.24
N ASN A 103 14.18 -4.59 -2.32
CA ASN A 103 15.19 -4.20 -3.31
C ASN A 103 14.87 -2.90 -4.06
N ILE A 104 13.60 -2.52 -4.14
CA ILE A 104 13.21 -1.23 -4.73
C ILE A 104 13.02 -0.17 -3.63
N LEU A 105 12.32 -0.49 -2.54
CA LEU A 105 12.00 0.49 -1.51
C LEU A 105 13.24 0.98 -0.74
N ASP A 106 14.21 0.09 -0.47
CA ASP A 106 15.45 0.42 0.26
C ASP A 106 16.38 1.37 -0.50
N LYS A 107 16.29 1.41 -1.81
CA LYS A 107 17.19 2.20 -2.69
C LYS A 107 16.52 3.39 -3.36
N HIS A 108 15.32 3.71 -2.93
CA HIS A 108 14.51 4.76 -3.55
C HIS A 108 13.96 5.74 -2.52
N LEU A 109 13.63 6.93 -2.98
CA LEU A 109 13.08 8.01 -2.16
C LEU A 109 11.61 7.76 -1.84
N VAL A 110 11.32 6.89 -0.88
CA VAL A 110 9.95 6.56 -0.43
C VAL A 110 9.38 7.57 0.56
N GLY A 111 10.24 8.37 1.21
CA GLY A 111 9.82 9.41 2.16
C GLY A 111 9.03 10.57 1.56
N VAL A 112 8.86 10.59 0.23
CA VAL A 112 8.00 11.55 -0.50
C VAL A 112 6.53 11.10 -0.50
N ILE A 113 6.27 9.81 -0.25
CA ILE A 113 4.91 9.26 -0.14
C ILE A 113 4.31 9.76 1.19
N PRO A 114 3.09 10.31 1.19
CA PRO A 114 2.41 10.74 2.39
C PRO A 114 2.31 9.64 3.45
N ASN A 115 2.48 9.99 4.74
CA ASN A 115 2.48 9.03 5.83
C ASN A 115 1.18 8.21 5.90
N GLU A 116 0.05 8.81 5.55
CA GLU A 116 -1.25 8.13 5.50
C GLU A 116 -1.24 7.00 4.48
N SER A 117 -0.66 7.25 3.30
CA SER A 117 -0.53 6.24 2.24
C SER A 117 0.53 5.18 2.58
N VAL A 118 1.58 5.56 3.34
CA VAL A 118 2.58 4.59 3.85
C VAL A 118 1.95 3.64 4.86
N ALA A 119 1.04 4.12 5.72
CA ALA A 119 0.34 3.28 6.69
C ALA A 119 -0.53 2.19 6.02
N GLU A 120 -1.00 2.44 4.80
CA GLU A 120 -1.82 1.52 4.00
C GLU A 120 -1.00 0.78 2.91
N LEU A 121 0.33 0.81 2.98
CA LEU A 121 1.20 0.22 1.95
C LEU A 121 0.97 -1.28 1.73
N TYR A 122 0.40 -1.98 2.69
CA TYR A 122 0.04 -3.39 2.54
C TYR A 122 -0.94 -3.65 1.39
N LEU A 123 -1.77 -2.67 1.01
CA LEU A 123 -2.72 -2.77 -0.09
C LEU A 123 -2.04 -3.00 -1.45
N ILE A 124 -0.77 -2.58 -1.60
CA ILE A 124 0.01 -2.88 -2.80
C ILE A 124 0.78 -4.20 -2.72
N GLY A 125 0.59 -5.01 -1.67
CA GLY A 125 1.30 -6.26 -1.47
C GLY A 125 1.18 -7.26 -2.63
N GLN A 126 0.10 -7.19 -3.41
CA GLN A 126 -0.11 -7.98 -4.61
C GLN A 126 0.44 -7.36 -5.90
N ALA A 127 1.05 -6.18 -5.83
CA ALA A 127 1.69 -5.58 -6.99
C ALA A 127 2.85 -6.44 -7.53
N ASN A 128 3.18 -6.25 -8.80
CA ASN A 128 4.31 -6.87 -9.46
C ASN A 128 5.38 -5.81 -9.73
N LEU A 129 6.64 -6.17 -9.49
CA LEU A 129 7.77 -5.38 -9.94
C LEU A 129 8.06 -5.72 -11.40
N ILE A 130 7.96 -4.72 -12.30
CA ILE A 130 8.39 -4.84 -13.68
C ILE A 130 9.76 -4.19 -13.80
N GLU A 131 10.68 -4.92 -14.40
CA GLU A 131 12.05 -4.46 -14.66
C GLU A 131 12.37 -4.52 -16.17
N SER A 132 13.05 -3.47 -16.67
CA SER A 132 13.67 -3.51 -17.99
C SER A 132 14.80 -4.53 -18.01
N ARG A 133 15.04 -5.12 -19.21
CA ARG A 133 16.12 -6.07 -19.44
C ARG A 133 17.02 -5.50 -20.52
N ASP A 134 18.26 -5.94 -20.58
CA ASP A 134 19.24 -5.48 -21.59
C ASP A 134 18.71 -5.58 -23.05
N ILE A 135 17.92 -6.61 -23.32
CA ILE A 135 17.29 -6.82 -24.63
C ILE A 135 15.97 -6.06 -24.82
N GLU A 136 15.42 -5.46 -23.76
CA GLU A 136 14.13 -4.76 -23.72
C GLU A 136 14.27 -3.44 -22.95
N ALA A 137 15.20 -2.58 -23.35
CA ALA A 137 15.50 -1.33 -22.66
C ALA A 137 14.29 -0.40 -22.48
N TYR A 138 13.35 -0.42 -23.43
CA TYR A 138 12.12 0.40 -23.39
C TYR A 138 10.89 -0.34 -22.85
N ARG A 139 11.07 -1.50 -22.24
CA ARG A 139 9.96 -2.34 -21.76
C ARG A 139 8.98 -1.58 -20.89
N ILE A 140 9.48 -0.75 -19.97
CA ILE A 140 8.68 0.06 -19.04
C ILE A 140 7.81 1.06 -19.78
N TYR A 141 8.40 1.82 -20.69
CA TYR A 141 7.67 2.81 -21.49
C TYR A 141 6.62 2.15 -22.37
N ASN A 142 6.97 1.08 -23.07
CA ASN A 142 6.03 0.31 -23.90
C ASN A 142 4.86 -0.26 -23.06
N TYR A 143 5.12 -0.64 -21.81
CA TYR A 143 4.08 -1.16 -20.93
C TYR A 143 3.11 -0.05 -20.49
N ILE A 144 3.62 1.13 -20.14
CA ILE A 144 2.78 2.29 -19.82
C ILE A 144 1.94 2.69 -21.05
N GLU A 145 2.54 2.70 -22.22
CA GLU A 145 1.81 2.97 -23.48
C GLU A 145 0.65 2.00 -23.70
N GLN A 146 0.84 0.71 -23.45
CA GLN A 146 -0.22 -0.29 -23.56
C GLN A 146 -1.35 -0.05 -22.55
N ILE A 147 -1.02 0.33 -21.32
CA ILE A 147 -2.01 0.64 -20.28
C ILE A 147 -2.83 1.85 -20.69
N LEU A 148 -2.18 2.94 -21.08
CA LEU A 148 -2.86 4.17 -21.47
C LEU A 148 -3.78 3.95 -22.67
N ASN A 149 -3.37 3.17 -23.67
CA ASN A 149 -4.18 2.87 -24.86
C ASN A 149 -5.48 2.09 -24.55
N GLN A 150 -5.59 1.48 -23.37
CA GLN A 150 -6.74 0.69 -22.94
C GLN A 150 -7.58 1.40 -21.86
N ALA A 151 -7.15 2.56 -21.41
CA ALA A 151 -7.78 3.28 -20.31
C ALA A 151 -9.09 3.96 -20.72
N ASN A 152 -10.06 3.95 -19.80
CA ASN A 152 -11.31 4.72 -19.90
C ASN A 152 -11.32 5.94 -18.98
N GLU A 153 -10.37 6.03 -18.07
CA GLU A 153 -10.11 7.16 -17.17
C GLU A 153 -8.63 7.15 -16.82
N VAL A 154 -8.00 8.32 -16.68
CA VAL A 154 -6.60 8.43 -16.25
C VAL A 154 -6.44 9.52 -15.21
N LYS A 155 -5.82 9.16 -14.07
CA LYS A 155 -5.25 10.09 -13.11
C LYS A 155 -3.75 9.88 -13.06
N CYS A 156 -2.95 10.95 -13.10
CA CYS A 156 -1.51 10.80 -13.07
C CYS A 156 -0.78 11.89 -12.30
N ILE A 157 0.32 11.52 -11.66
CA ILE A 157 1.34 12.43 -11.11
C ILE A 157 2.58 12.27 -11.98
N LEU A 158 2.96 13.34 -12.67
CA LEU A 158 4.05 13.34 -13.64
C LEU A 158 5.19 14.24 -13.17
N PRO A 159 6.29 13.66 -12.68
CA PRO A 159 7.43 14.41 -12.15
C PRO A 159 8.39 14.91 -13.25
N PHE A 160 8.22 14.46 -14.49
CA PHE A 160 9.01 14.83 -15.65
C PHE A 160 8.14 14.80 -16.91
N TYR A 161 8.57 15.57 -17.94
CA TYR A 161 7.92 15.57 -19.25
C TYR A 161 8.47 14.42 -20.11
N TYR A 162 7.57 13.67 -20.74
CA TYR A 162 7.89 12.69 -21.75
C TYR A 162 6.88 12.80 -22.89
N GLU A 163 7.38 13.20 -24.07
CA GLU A 163 6.56 13.56 -25.22
C GLU A 163 5.56 12.47 -25.63
N ASN A 164 5.99 11.19 -25.59
CA ASN A 164 5.09 10.10 -25.96
C ASN A 164 3.92 9.94 -25.00
N PHE A 165 4.13 10.12 -23.68
CA PHE A 165 3.04 10.10 -22.71
C PHE A 165 2.07 11.25 -22.96
N ASN A 166 2.60 12.46 -23.17
CA ASN A 166 1.77 13.60 -23.45
C ASN A 166 0.90 13.37 -24.69
N ARG A 167 1.48 12.88 -25.78
CA ARG A 167 0.75 12.53 -27.02
C ARG A 167 -0.37 11.51 -26.77
N GLN A 168 -0.13 10.51 -25.90
CA GLN A 168 -1.14 9.50 -25.59
C GLN A 168 -2.26 10.11 -24.73
N LEU A 169 -1.93 10.89 -23.71
CA LEU A 169 -2.92 11.59 -22.89
C LEU A 169 -3.80 12.52 -23.76
N ASP A 170 -3.20 13.25 -24.67
CA ASP A 170 -3.96 14.09 -25.63
C ASP A 170 -4.87 13.26 -26.53
N GLY A 171 -4.40 12.10 -26.99
CA GLY A 171 -5.21 11.17 -27.77
C GLY A 171 -6.40 10.59 -26.98
N LEU A 172 -6.25 10.35 -25.68
CA LEU A 172 -7.34 9.94 -24.78
C LEU A 172 -8.38 11.06 -24.66
N ILE A 173 -7.94 12.31 -24.50
CA ILE A 173 -8.83 13.48 -24.39
C ILE A 173 -9.61 13.70 -25.69
N GLU A 174 -8.98 13.54 -26.85
CA GLU A 174 -9.66 13.58 -28.14
C GLU A 174 -10.77 12.53 -28.27
N ASN A 175 -10.57 11.39 -27.63
CA ASN A 175 -11.57 10.33 -27.53
C ASN A 175 -12.58 10.51 -26.37
N LYS A 176 -12.59 11.70 -25.73
CA LYS A 176 -13.49 12.07 -24.61
C LYS A 176 -13.26 11.25 -23.34
N ILE A 177 -12.07 10.74 -23.14
CA ILE A 177 -11.67 10.08 -21.91
C ILE A 177 -11.21 11.16 -20.93
N ASP A 178 -11.65 11.04 -19.66
CA ASP A 178 -11.27 11.98 -18.61
C ASP A 178 -9.82 11.76 -18.19
N VAL A 179 -9.05 12.84 -18.21
CA VAL A 179 -7.62 12.84 -17.82
C VAL A 179 -7.39 13.95 -16.80
N GLU A 180 -6.92 13.56 -15.63
CA GLU A 180 -6.51 14.45 -14.56
C GLU A 180 -5.03 14.30 -14.28
N ALA A 181 -4.26 15.39 -14.30
CA ALA A 181 -2.81 15.37 -14.09
C ALA A 181 -2.34 16.35 -13.03
N ILE A 182 -1.37 15.91 -12.23
CA ILE A 182 -0.59 16.75 -11.32
C ILE A 182 0.85 16.68 -11.81
N VAL A 183 1.43 17.82 -12.21
CA VAL A 183 2.77 17.86 -12.80
C VAL A 183 3.74 18.64 -11.92
N SER A 184 5.04 18.40 -12.04
CA SER A 184 6.03 19.23 -11.36
C SER A 184 6.01 20.66 -11.92
N ASP A 185 6.16 21.69 -11.06
CA ASP A 185 6.23 23.10 -11.47
C ASP A 185 7.25 23.36 -12.58
N ASN A 186 8.35 22.60 -12.59
CA ASN A 186 9.40 22.75 -13.61
C ASN A 186 8.94 22.44 -15.04
N ILE A 187 7.86 21.68 -15.18
CA ILE A 187 7.33 21.24 -16.48
C ILE A 187 5.92 21.75 -16.75
N LEU A 188 5.33 22.47 -15.80
CA LEU A 188 3.95 23.01 -15.92
C LEU A 188 3.78 23.81 -17.20
N ASN A 189 4.69 24.75 -17.48
CA ASN A 189 4.63 25.58 -18.68
C ASN A 189 4.64 24.77 -19.99
N ILE A 190 5.28 23.60 -20.00
CA ILE A 190 5.30 22.71 -21.18
C ILE A 190 3.91 22.13 -21.36
N PHE A 191 3.32 21.59 -20.29
CA PHE A 191 1.98 21.02 -20.33
C PHE A 191 0.90 22.05 -20.68
N GLU A 192 0.98 23.27 -20.13
CA GLU A 192 0.04 24.36 -20.45
C GLU A 192 0.08 24.77 -21.93
N ASN A 193 1.23 24.65 -22.59
CA ASN A 193 1.39 25.07 -23.99
C ASN A 193 1.20 23.92 -25.00
N GLU A 194 1.53 22.68 -24.60
CA GLU A 194 1.64 21.55 -25.52
C GLU A 194 0.61 20.43 -25.25
N SER A 195 -0.14 20.49 -24.14
CA SER A 195 -1.11 19.46 -23.75
C SER A 195 -2.54 19.96 -23.81
N LYS A 196 -3.48 19.03 -24.02
CA LYS A 196 -4.93 19.26 -24.01
C LYS A 196 -5.57 18.98 -22.65
N ILE A 197 -4.78 18.70 -21.60
CA ILE A 197 -5.29 18.38 -20.28
C ILE A 197 -5.90 19.62 -19.64
N GLU A 198 -7.23 19.59 -19.41
CA GLU A 198 -7.96 20.68 -18.76
C GLU A 198 -7.85 20.61 -17.23
N ASN A 199 -7.87 19.39 -16.66
CA ASN A 199 -7.73 19.13 -15.22
C ASN A 199 -6.24 19.02 -14.85
N LEU A 200 -5.51 20.12 -14.97
CA LEU A 200 -4.09 20.22 -14.70
C LEU A 200 -3.84 20.96 -13.39
N SER A 201 -2.99 20.43 -12.54
CA SER A 201 -2.48 21.09 -11.35
C SER A 201 -0.98 20.84 -11.19
N SER A 202 -0.30 21.61 -10.32
CA SER A 202 1.14 21.46 -10.13
C SER A 202 1.55 21.29 -8.68
N PHE A 203 2.80 20.88 -8.48
CA PHE A 203 3.43 20.76 -7.18
C PHE A 203 4.88 21.27 -7.21
N SER A 204 5.33 21.80 -6.08
CA SER A 204 6.61 22.54 -5.96
C SER A 204 7.83 21.67 -5.57
N GLN A 205 7.72 20.36 -5.47
CA GLN A 205 8.80 19.47 -5.03
C GLN A 205 9.53 18.84 -6.21
N ASN A 206 10.86 18.99 -6.25
CA ASN A 206 11.72 18.50 -7.32
C ASN A 206 11.99 16.98 -7.32
N LYS A 207 11.49 16.24 -6.33
CA LYS A 207 11.74 14.81 -6.18
C LYS A 207 10.47 14.14 -5.72
N ASN A 208 9.78 13.57 -6.67
CA ASN A 208 8.52 12.91 -6.42
C ASN A 208 8.51 11.50 -7.02
N PHE A 209 7.35 10.94 -7.13
CA PHE A 209 7.12 9.64 -7.74
C PHE A 209 6.28 9.83 -9.01
N LEU A 210 6.40 8.89 -9.92
CA LEU A 210 5.48 8.72 -11.03
C LEU A 210 4.30 7.90 -10.54
N LEU A 211 3.08 8.38 -10.75
CA LEU A 211 1.86 7.63 -10.50
C LEU A 211 0.96 7.71 -11.73
N ILE A 212 0.52 6.57 -12.22
CA ILE A 212 -0.49 6.49 -13.28
C ILE A 212 -1.57 5.53 -12.80
N ILE A 213 -2.82 5.96 -12.86
CA ILE A 213 -3.98 5.21 -12.42
C ILE A 213 -4.96 5.21 -13.58
N THR A 214 -5.44 4.03 -13.92
CA THR A 214 -6.54 3.82 -14.85
C THR A 214 -7.65 3.06 -14.13
N ASP A 215 -8.78 2.86 -14.80
CA ASP A 215 -9.86 2.01 -14.32
C ASP A 215 -9.44 0.55 -14.02
N GLU A 216 -8.32 0.06 -14.62
CA GLU A 216 -7.88 -1.33 -14.45
C GLU A 216 -6.51 -1.51 -13.80
N VAL A 217 -5.67 -0.47 -13.76
CA VAL A 217 -4.25 -0.63 -13.40
C VAL A 217 -3.74 0.59 -12.65
N MET A 218 -2.95 0.34 -11.61
CA MET A 218 -2.08 1.35 -11.04
C MET A 218 -0.61 1.08 -11.39
N VAL A 219 0.15 2.16 -11.65
CA VAL A 219 1.59 2.16 -11.90
C VAL A 219 2.27 3.13 -10.96
N LEU A 220 3.27 2.67 -10.22
CA LEU A 220 4.10 3.50 -9.33
C LEU A 220 5.57 3.39 -9.72
N GLY A 221 6.17 4.52 -10.06
CA GLY A 221 7.61 4.67 -10.31
C GLY A 221 8.28 5.57 -9.30
N LEU A 222 9.47 5.23 -8.87
CA LEU A 222 10.18 5.91 -7.80
C LEU A 222 11.50 6.53 -8.28
N PHE A 223 11.97 7.52 -7.54
CA PHE A 223 13.29 8.13 -7.72
C PHE A 223 14.30 7.41 -6.84
N LYS A 224 15.48 7.18 -7.35
CA LYS A 224 16.62 6.63 -6.62
C LYS A 224 17.15 7.66 -5.61
N GLU A 225 17.95 7.20 -4.66
CA GLU A 225 18.60 8.08 -3.67
C GLU A 225 19.51 9.14 -4.30
N ASP A 226 20.07 8.86 -5.49
CA ASP A 226 20.85 9.83 -6.27
C ASP A 226 20.01 10.95 -6.90
N GLY A 227 18.70 10.86 -6.78
CA GLY A 227 17.74 11.85 -7.26
C GLY A 227 17.31 11.69 -8.72
N TYR A 228 17.73 10.61 -9.40
CA TYR A 228 17.27 10.29 -10.74
C TYR A 228 16.07 9.33 -10.70
N PHE A 229 15.14 9.51 -11.63
CA PHE A 229 14.03 8.58 -11.80
C PHE A 229 14.55 7.20 -12.22
N ASP A 230 14.02 6.14 -11.60
CA ASP A 230 14.37 4.78 -12.01
C ASP A 230 13.57 4.36 -13.25
N GLN A 231 14.16 4.61 -14.41
CA GLN A 231 13.55 4.28 -15.70
C GLN A 231 13.45 2.77 -15.97
N ASN A 232 13.99 1.94 -15.08
CA ASN A 232 14.09 0.50 -15.29
C ASN A 232 13.15 -0.30 -14.40
N ARG A 233 12.45 0.32 -13.46
CA ARG A 233 11.63 -0.39 -12.48
C ARG A 233 10.33 0.34 -12.19
N LEU A 234 9.23 -0.42 -12.22
CA LEU A 234 7.90 0.07 -11.82
C LEU A 234 7.19 -0.98 -10.98
N LEU A 235 6.42 -0.54 -10.00
CA LEU A 235 5.42 -1.35 -9.32
C LEU A 235 4.09 -1.21 -10.05
N ILE A 236 3.45 -2.33 -10.35
CA ILE A 236 2.22 -2.37 -11.14
C ILE A 236 1.23 -3.33 -10.50
N SER A 237 -0.03 -2.93 -10.40
CA SER A 237 -1.09 -3.81 -9.90
C SER A 237 -2.40 -3.60 -10.66
N LYS A 238 -3.12 -4.71 -10.87
CA LYS A 238 -4.52 -4.76 -11.32
C LYS A 238 -5.48 -5.10 -10.18
N ASN A 239 -4.97 -5.24 -8.96
CA ASN A 239 -5.78 -5.49 -7.79
C ASN A 239 -6.55 -4.23 -7.40
N GLU A 240 -7.85 -4.36 -7.11
CA GLU A 240 -8.74 -3.26 -6.76
C GLU A 240 -8.27 -2.49 -5.53
N ASP A 241 -7.76 -3.18 -4.50
CA ASP A 241 -7.24 -2.53 -3.29
C ASP A 241 -6.04 -1.65 -3.59
N ALA A 242 -5.14 -2.11 -4.48
CA ALA A 242 -3.97 -1.34 -4.90
C ALA A 242 -4.36 -0.13 -5.77
N ILE A 243 -5.37 -0.26 -6.62
CA ILE A 243 -5.91 0.86 -7.41
C ILE A 243 -6.55 1.89 -6.47
N ASN A 244 -7.36 1.46 -5.51
CA ASN A 244 -7.98 2.33 -4.52
C ASN A 244 -6.93 3.04 -3.65
N TRP A 245 -5.87 2.33 -3.24
CA TRP A 245 -4.73 2.95 -2.56
C TRP A 245 -4.07 4.05 -3.41
N ALA A 246 -3.88 3.79 -4.69
CA ALA A 246 -3.28 4.76 -5.61
C ALA A 246 -4.18 5.99 -5.81
N VAL A 247 -5.51 5.81 -5.91
CA VAL A 247 -6.49 6.91 -5.97
C VAL A 247 -6.43 7.75 -4.69
N ASN A 248 -6.41 7.12 -3.52
CA ASN A 248 -6.27 7.83 -2.24
C ASN A 248 -4.94 8.59 -2.15
N LEU A 249 -3.85 8.00 -2.62
CA LEU A 249 -2.54 8.65 -2.71
C LEU A 249 -2.62 9.89 -3.60
N PHE A 250 -3.24 9.80 -4.78
CA PHE A 250 -3.42 10.91 -5.70
C PHE A 250 -4.21 12.06 -5.07
N GLU A 251 -5.36 11.76 -4.46
CA GLU A 251 -6.23 12.76 -3.83
C GLU A 251 -5.53 13.42 -2.62
N ASN A 252 -4.85 12.65 -1.77
CA ASN A 252 -4.07 13.16 -0.66
C ASN A 252 -2.94 14.09 -1.14
N PHE A 253 -2.27 13.70 -2.21
CA PHE A 253 -1.20 14.50 -2.81
C PHE A 253 -1.74 15.80 -3.40
N LYS A 254 -2.85 15.76 -4.13
CA LYS A 254 -3.55 16.92 -4.68
C LYS A 254 -3.96 17.92 -3.60
N ASN A 255 -4.51 17.43 -2.49
CA ASN A 255 -5.01 18.28 -1.40
C ASN A 255 -3.89 18.96 -0.60
N ARG A 256 -2.69 18.38 -0.57
CA ARG A 256 -1.51 18.96 0.11
C ARG A 256 -0.82 20.05 -0.70
N ASN A 257 -1.06 20.10 -1.98
CA ASN A 257 -0.42 21.03 -2.92
C ASN A 257 -1.38 22.12 -3.40
N LYS A 258 -2.59 22.22 -2.83
CA LYS A 258 -3.50 23.35 -2.93
C LYS A 258 -3.15 24.39 -1.88
#